data_82f6df83fb98f96044ae0fcb25d813c4
#
_entry.id   82f6df83fb98f96044ae0fcb25d813c4
#
_cell.length_a   1.000
_cell.length_b   1.000
_cell.length_c   1.000
_cell.angle_alpha   90.00
_cell.angle_beta   90.00
_cell.angle_gamma   90.00
#
_symmetry.space_group_name_H-M   'P 1'
#
loop_
_entity.id
_entity.type
_entity.pdbx_description
1 polymer ?
#
loop_
_entity_poly.entity_id
_entity_poly.type
_entity_poly.pdbx_seq_one_letter_code
_entity_poly.pdbx_strand_id
1 'polypeptide(L)'
;MKRNPTKSGSQSSRMEPADAEKQLQSFIAKFEPKNQTLIRAVRKALRKRFPTANELAYDNYNFFALGYCSTERPADCVVSIAASANGVGLSFYWGATLPDPHGILLGSGNQNRFIRLESAKVLERREVLELIAAAEAQAKIPMPASGGGKLIIRSVSAKQKSRRASAK
;
A
#
# COMPACT_ATOMS: atom_id res chain seq x y z
N MET A 1 12.37 -45.58 -29.82
CA MET A 1 11.83 -44.19 -29.90
C MET A 1 11.61 -43.67 -28.50
N LYS A 2 12.45 -42.78 -28.04
CA LYS A 2 12.29 -42.11 -26.74
C LYS A 2 11.47 -40.82 -26.96
N ARG A 3 10.27 -40.78 -26.37
CA ARG A 3 9.46 -39.55 -26.36
C ARG A 3 9.97 -38.63 -25.26
N ASN A 4 10.43 -37.47 -25.62
CA ASN A 4 10.72 -36.42 -24.67
C ASN A 4 9.42 -35.88 -24.05
N PRO A 5 9.33 -35.71 -22.71
CA PRO A 5 8.23 -35.03 -22.13
C PRO A 5 8.43 -33.51 -22.37
N THR A 6 7.50 -32.92 -23.07
CA THR A 6 7.36 -31.46 -23.16
C THR A 6 7.12 -30.91 -21.77
N LYS A 7 8.09 -30.18 -21.25
CA LYS A 7 7.91 -29.32 -20.07
C LYS A 7 6.95 -28.22 -20.47
N SER A 8 5.70 -28.32 -20.05
CA SER A 8 4.80 -27.19 -20.01
C SER A 8 5.30 -26.26 -18.93
N GLY A 9 6.08 -25.27 -19.30
CA GLY A 9 6.40 -24.16 -18.45
C GLY A 9 5.12 -23.38 -18.22
N SER A 10 4.59 -23.38 -17.00
CA SER A 10 3.57 -22.43 -16.61
C SER A 10 4.20 -21.04 -16.69
N GLN A 11 3.98 -20.35 -17.77
CA GLN A 11 4.22 -18.93 -17.84
C GLN A 11 3.17 -18.29 -16.93
N SER A 12 3.59 -17.94 -15.70
CA SER A 12 2.89 -16.97 -14.90
C SER A 12 2.77 -15.71 -15.77
N SER A 13 1.61 -15.50 -16.37
CA SER A 13 1.35 -14.31 -17.18
C SER A 13 1.42 -13.11 -16.27
N ARG A 14 2.50 -12.34 -16.34
CA ARG A 14 2.61 -11.07 -15.67
C ARG A 14 1.51 -10.16 -16.23
N MET A 15 0.69 -9.61 -15.32
CA MET A 15 -0.35 -8.66 -15.68
C MET A 15 0.27 -7.44 -16.35
N GLU A 16 -0.30 -7.01 -17.46
CA GLU A 16 0.14 -5.78 -18.13
C GLU A 16 -0.08 -4.57 -17.22
N PRO A 17 0.82 -3.56 -17.25
CA PRO A 17 0.71 -2.37 -16.39
C PRO A 17 -0.64 -1.65 -16.49
N ALA A 18 -1.21 -1.55 -17.69
CA ALA A 18 -2.51 -0.91 -17.90
C ALA A 18 -3.65 -1.70 -17.22
N ASP A 19 -3.58 -3.03 -17.21
CA ASP A 19 -4.58 -3.89 -16.57
C ASP A 19 -4.46 -3.81 -15.05
N ALA A 20 -3.25 -3.75 -14.50
CA ALA A 20 -3.03 -3.55 -13.09
C ALA A 20 -3.61 -2.21 -12.60
N GLU A 21 -3.37 -1.14 -13.34
CA GLU A 21 -3.91 0.19 -13.02
C GLU A 21 -5.44 0.19 -13.07
N LYS A 22 -6.04 -0.41 -14.10
CA LYS A 22 -7.48 -0.55 -14.23
C LYS A 22 -8.08 -1.31 -13.05
N GLN A 23 -7.43 -2.39 -12.64
CA GLN A 23 -7.86 -3.19 -11.50
C GLN A 23 -7.76 -2.40 -10.20
N LEU A 24 -6.67 -1.67 -9.98
CA LEU A 24 -6.51 -0.80 -8.82
C LEU A 24 -7.63 0.24 -8.75
N GLN A 25 -7.95 0.90 -9.88
CA GLN A 25 -9.04 1.87 -9.93
C GLN A 25 -10.39 1.23 -9.61
N SER A 26 -10.61 -0.04 -9.98
CA SER A 26 -11.82 -0.76 -9.60
C SER A 26 -11.93 -1.01 -8.09
N PHE A 27 -10.82 -1.21 -7.40
CA PHE A 27 -10.80 -1.33 -5.94
C PHE A 27 -11.15 0.00 -5.27
N ILE A 28 -10.56 1.09 -5.74
CA ILE A 28 -10.80 2.44 -5.22
C ILE A 28 -12.27 2.85 -5.46
N ALA A 29 -12.84 2.48 -6.58
CA ALA A 29 -14.23 2.81 -6.93
C ALA A 29 -15.27 2.24 -5.94
N LYS A 30 -14.91 1.25 -5.13
CA LYS A 30 -15.79 0.67 -4.10
C LYS A 30 -16.03 1.61 -2.91
N PHE A 31 -15.16 2.58 -2.70
CA PHE A 31 -15.23 3.54 -1.59
C PHE A 31 -16.23 4.66 -1.86
N GLU A 32 -16.62 5.38 -0.81
CA GLU A 32 -17.37 6.61 -0.97
C GLU A 32 -16.56 7.66 -1.74
N PRO A 33 -17.20 8.56 -2.50
CA PRO A 33 -16.49 9.52 -3.36
C PRO A 33 -15.40 10.33 -2.64
N LYS A 34 -15.65 10.77 -1.41
CA LYS A 34 -14.64 11.49 -0.61
C LYS A 34 -13.39 10.66 -0.34
N ASN A 35 -13.58 9.37 -0.04
CA ASN A 35 -12.47 8.47 0.24
C ASN A 35 -11.74 8.07 -1.05
N GLN A 36 -12.43 7.94 -2.16
CA GLN A 36 -11.80 7.75 -3.47
C GLN A 36 -10.86 8.91 -3.80
N THR A 37 -11.34 10.14 -3.62
CA THR A 37 -10.54 11.35 -3.84
C THR A 37 -9.32 11.38 -2.93
N LEU A 38 -9.52 11.07 -1.66
CA LEU A 38 -8.44 11.04 -0.67
C LEU A 38 -7.38 9.98 -0.99
N ILE A 39 -7.79 8.75 -1.29
CA ILE A 39 -6.88 7.66 -1.67
C ILE A 39 -6.04 8.06 -2.89
N ARG A 40 -6.66 8.64 -3.92
CA ARG A 40 -5.95 9.07 -5.12
C ARG A 40 -4.96 10.20 -4.84
N ALA A 41 -5.34 11.15 -4.00
CA ALA A 41 -4.46 12.27 -3.61
C ALA A 41 -3.27 11.79 -2.79
N VAL A 42 -3.49 10.89 -1.83
CA VAL A 42 -2.43 10.29 -1.01
C VAL A 42 -1.50 9.46 -1.88
N ARG A 43 -2.05 8.65 -2.80
CA ARG A 43 -1.25 7.88 -3.76
C ARG A 43 -0.33 8.78 -4.59
N LYS A 44 -0.87 9.88 -5.10
CA LYS A 44 -0.08 10.86 -5.89
C LYS A 44 1.09 11.40 -5.06
N ALA A 45 0.83 11.78 -3.82
CA ALA A 45 1.87 12.28 -2.91
C ALA A 45 2.93 11.22 -2.60
N LEU A 46 2.52 9.98 -2.32
CA LEU A 46 3.45 8.89 -2.02
C LEU A 46 4.27 8.45 -3.24
N ARG A 47 3.69 8.46 -4.43
CA ARG A 47 4.45 8.20 -5.66
C ARG A 47 5.51 9.26 -5.92
N LYS A 48 5.22 10.51 -5.59
CA LYS A 48 6.19 11.61 -5.67
C LYS A 48 7.31 11.44 -4.64
N ARG A 49 6.96 11.00 -3.43
CA ARG A 49 7.92 10.77 -2.34
C ARG A 49 8.82 9.54 -2.61
N PHE A 50 8.24 8.49 -3.20
CA PHE A 50 8.89 7.21 -3.45
C PHE A 50 8.83 6.84 -4.95
N PRO A 51 9.50 7.60 -5.82
CA PRO A 51 9.35 7.42 -7.27
C PRO A 51 9.85 6.09 -7.81
N THR A 52 10.71 5.39 -7.06
CA THR A 52 11.26 4.08 -7.44
C THR A 52 10.59 2.91 -6.75
N ALA A 53 9.65 3.16 -5.83
CA ALA A 53 8.99 2.11 -5.07
C ALA A 53 8.07 1.26 -5.94
N ASN A 54 8.00 -0.03 -5.65
CA ASN A 54 6.88 -0.85 -6.11
C ASN A 54 5.64 -0.53 -5.29
N GLU A 55 4.50 -0.43 -5.96
CA GLU A 55 3.20 -0.36 -5.30
C GLU A 55 2.62 -1.77 -5.22
N LEU A 56 2.43 -2.29 -4.00
CA LEU A 56 1.82 -3.59 -3.77
C LEU A 56 0.38 -3.41 -3.33
N ALA A 57 -0.57 -3.86 -4.14
CA ALA A 57 -2.00 -3.69 -3.90
C ALA A 57 -2.64 -4.96 -3.33
N TYR A 58 -3.43 -4.78 -2.29
CA TYR A 58 -4.19 -5.81 -1.60
C TYR A 58 -5.63 -5.35 -1.47
N ASP A 59 -6.57 -6.09 -2.03
CA ASP A 59 -8.00 -5.85 -1.83
C ASP A 59 -8.56 -7.00 -0.99
N ASN A 60 -8.31 -6.96 0.30
CA ASN A 60 -8.56 -8.02 1.26
C ASN A 60 -9.98 -7.98 1.82
N TYR A 61 -10.34 -8.98 2.64
CA TYR A 61 -11.65 -9.07 3.26
C TYR A 61 -12.00 -7.83 4.10
N ASN A 62 -11.08 -7.39 4.97
CA ASN A 62 -11.33 -6.30 5.92
C ASN A 62 -11.00 -4.91 5.37
N PHE A 63 -10.00 -4.81 4.50
CA PHE A 63 -9.47 -3.53 4.06
C PHE A 63 -8.79 -3.61 2.70
N PHE A 64 -8.63 -2.46 2.09
CA PHE A 64 -7.77 -2.23 0.94
C PHE A 64 -6.42 -1.69 1.44
N ALA A 65 -5.33 -2.14 0.87
CA ALA A 65 -4.00 -1.60 1.13
C ALA A 65 -3.19 -1.42 -0.15
N LEU A 66 -2.40 -0.36 -0.17
CA LEU A 66 -1.45 -0.07 -1.24
C LEU A 66 -0.11 0.29 -0.60
N GLY A 67 0.83 -0.67 -0.64
CA GLY A 67 2.13 -0.53 0.00
C GLY A 67 3.20 0.01 -0.95
N TYR A 68 4.12 0.79 -0.39
CA TYR A 68 5.28 1.37 -1.08
C TYR A 68 6.52 0.65 -0.62
N CYS A 69 7.04 -0.22 -1.48
CA CYS A 69 8.05 -1.22 -1.12
C CYS A 69 9.29 -1.10 -1.99
N SER A 70 10.46 -1.32 -1.38
CA SER A 70 11.73 -1.35 -2.11
C SER A 70 11.89 -2.61 -2.96
N THR A 71 11.19 -3.68 -2.62
CA THR A 71 11.14 -4.96 -3.33
C THR A 71 9.70 -5.34 -3.64
N GLU A 72 9.47 -6.59 -4.05
CA GLU A 72 8.12 -7.15 -4.22
C GLU A 72 7.61 -7.84 -2.95
N ARG A 73 8.36 -7.78 -1.85
CA ARG A 73 8.00 -8.41 -0.57
C ARG A 73 7.26 -7.42 0.34
N PRO A 74 6.11 -7.83 0.92
CA PRO A 74 5.36 -6.95 1.85
C PRO A 74 6.17 -6.47 3.05
N ALA A 75 7.10 -7.28 3.56
CA ALA A 75 7.94 -6.93 4.69
C ALA A 75 8.93 -5.79 4.39
N ASP A 76 9.15 -5.47 3.13
CA ASP A 76 10.02 -4.36 2.69
C ASP A 76 9.22 -3.10 2.35
N CYS A 77 7.94 -3.06 2.68
CA CYS A 77 7.14 -1.84 2.56
C CYS A 77 7.49 -0.84 3.67
N VAL A 78 7.79 0.37 3.27
CA VAL A 78 8.06 1.49 4.18
C VAL A 78 6.77 2.03 4.77
N VAL A 79 5.82 2.36 3.90
CA VAL A 79 4.49 2.84 4.27
C VAL A 79 3.44 2.21 3.35
N SER A 80 2.20 2.20 3.80
CA SER A 80 1.05 1.75 3.01
C SER A 80 -0.14 2.67 3.21
N ILE A 81 -0.92 2.90 2.16
CA ILE A 81 -2.28 3.40 2.29
C ILE A 81 -3.11 2.23 2.79
N ALA A 82 -3.86 2.41 3.85
CA ALA A 82 -4.83 1.42 4.33
C ALA A 82 -6.20 2.07 4.45
N ALA A 83 -7.20 1.46 3.85
CA ALA A 83 -8.54 2.04 3.78
C ALA A 83 -9.63 1.00 3.99
N SER A 84 -10.69 1.42 4.67
CA SER A 84 -11.88 0.63 4.94
C SER A 84 -13.10 1.57 4.95
N ALA A 85 -14.28 1.04 5.28
CA ALA A 85 -15.47 1.88 5.50
C ALA A 85 -15.26 2.95 6.58
N ASN A 86 -14.32 2.74 7.51
CA ASN A 86 -14.02 3.66 8.61
C ASN A 86 -13.10 4.83 8.21
N GLY A 87 -12.56 4.81 7.02
CA GLY A 87 -11.71 5.89 6.53
C GLY A 87 -10.39 5.42 5.94
N VAL A 88 -9.49 6.38 5.76
CA VAL A 88 -8.17 6.19 5.15
C VAL A 88 -7.08 6.46 6.16
N GLY A 89 -6.06 5.62 6.19
CA GLY A 89 -4.89 5.78 7.04
C GLY A 89 -3.58 5.59 6.29
N LEU A 90 -2.50 6.08 6.89
CA LEU A 90 -1.14 5.74 6.52
C LEU A 90 -0.62 4.72 7.53
N SER A 91 -0.25 3.55 7.05
CA SER A 91 0.18 2.43 7.87
C SER A 91 1.68 2.21 7.73
N PHE A 92 2.33 1.89 8.85
CA PHE A 92 3.75 1.54 8.91
C PHE A 92 3.86 0.08 9.31
N TYR A 93 4.34 -0.76 8.42
CA TYR A 93 4.46 -2.21 8.64
C TYR A 93 5.27 -2.52 9.91
N TRP A 94 6.38 -1.80 10.14
CA TRP A 94 7.25 -1.92 11.32
C TRP A 94 7.06 -0.75 12.29
N GLY A 95 5.86 -0.23 12.38
CA GLY A 95 5.56 0.97 13.16
C GLY A 95 5.83 0.84 14.67
N ALA A 96 5.73 -0.37 15.22
CA ALA A 96 6.00 -0.61 16.65
C ALA A 96 7.43 -0.30 17.07
N THR A 97 8.38 -0.30 16.13
CA THR A 97 9.79 0.01 16.37
C THR A 97 10.18 1.43 15.98
N LEU A 98 9.23 2.22 15.46
CA LEU A 98 9.49 3.61 15.09
C LEU A 98 9.55 4.51 16.34
N PRO A 99 10.49 5.47 16.37
CA PRO A 99 10.41 6.54 17.34
C PRO A 99 9.16 7.38 17.08
N ASP A 100 8.40 7.63 18.12
CA ASP A 100 7.16 8.42 18.07
C ASP A 100 7.18 9.48 19.17
N PRO A 101 8.07 10.49 19.06
CA PRO A 101 8.22 11.49 20.11
C PRO A 101 6.99 12.37 20.32
N HIS A 102 6.12 12.47 19.32
CA HIS A 102 4.87 13.25 19.39
C HIS A 102 3.65 12.41 19.77
N GLY A 103 3.81 11.09 19.94
CA GLY A 103 2.72 10.20 20.35
C GLY A 103 1.54 10.15 19.37
N ILE A 104 1.79 10.22 18.08
CA ILE A 104 0.73 10.27 17.04
C ILE A 104 0.40 8.92 16.42
N LEU A 105 1.23 7.91 16.61
CA LEU A 105 0.99 6.57 16.08
C LEU A 105 -0.13 5.87 16.84
N LEU A 106 -1.06 5.29 16.11
CA LEU A 106 -2.18 4.51 16.61
C LEU A 106 -1.93 3.02 16.41
N GLY A 107 -2.59 2.20 17.23
CA GLY A 107 -2.49 0.76 17.18
C GLY A 107 -1.82 0.19 18.42
N SER A 108 -2.00 -1.11 18.66
CA SER A 108 -1.57 -1.78 19.90
C SER A 108 -0.86 -3.11 19.66
N GLY A 109 -0.77 -3.57 18.41
CA GLY A 109 -0.07 -4.81 18.09
C GLY A 109 1.45 -4.69 18.26
N ASN A 110 2.15 -5.78 18.03
CA ASN A 110 3.61 -5.84 18.18
C ASN A 110 4.38 -5.41 16.92
N GLN A 111 3.69 -5.03 15.84
CA GLN A 111 4.33 -4.74 14.56
C GLN A 111 3.79 -3.48 13.90
N ASN A 112 2.53 -3.45 13.51
CA ASN A 112 1.95 -2.36 12.71
C ASN A 112 1.52 -1.18 13.58
N ARG A 113 1.71 0.04 13.05
CA ARG A 113 1.12 1.29 13.57
C ARG A 113 0.61 2.11 12.41
N PHE A 114 -0.31 3.02 12.68
CA PHE A 114 -0.91 3.85 11.64
C PHE A 114 -1.25 5.23 12.15
N ILE A 115 -1.50 6.14 11.22
CA ILE A 115 -2.12 7.44 11.47
C ILE A 115 -3.36 7.59 10.59
N ARG A 116 -4.36 8.33 11.05
CA ARG A 116 -5.54 8.63 10.23
C ARG A 116 -5.25 9.79 9.31
N LEU A 117 -5.74 9.69 8.07
CA LEU A 117 -5.62 10.74 7.06
C LEU A 117 -6.98 11.37 6.83
N GLU A 118 -7.16 12.59 7.27
CA GLU A 118 -8.34 13.41 6.98
C GLU A 118 -8.23 14.06 5.60
N SER A 119 -7.01 14.37 5.20
CA SER A 119 -6.66 14.90 3.88
C SER A 119 -5.22 14.52 3.53
N ALA A 120 -4.85 14.67 2.26
CA ALA A 120 -3.47 14.45 1.82
C ALA A 120 -2.47 15.44 2.45
N LYS A 121 -2.94 16.58 2.92
CA LYS A 121 -2.11 17.58 3.61
C LYS A 121 -1.52 17.08 4.93
N VAL A 122 -2.11 16.05 5.55
CA VAL A 122 -1.53 15.42 6.74
C VAL A 122 -0.13 14.90 6.46
N LEU A 123 0.16 14.46 5.23
CA LEU A 123 1.49 13.99 4.82
C LEU A 123 2.55 15.09 4.81
N GLU A 124 2.15 16.35 4.82
CA GLU A 124 3.06 17.51 4.83
C GLU A 124 3.40 17.97 6.26
N ARG A 125 2.71 17.44 7.27
CA ARG A 125 3.01 17.78 8.67
C ARG A 125 4.41 17.28 9.05
N ARG A 126 5.15 18.11 9.76
CA ARG A 126 6.52 17.82 10.16
C ARG A 126 6.65 16.50 10.91
N GLU A 127 5.79 16.25 11.89
CA GLU A 127 5.79 15.01 12.68
C GLU A 127 5.51 13.76 11.83
N VAL A 128 4.72 13.88 10.76
CA VAL A 128 4.45 12.78 9.82
C VAL A 128 5.64 12.56 8.89
N LEU A 129 6.26 13.63 8.38
CA LEU A 129 7.47 13.54 7.56
C LEU A 129 8.62 12.91 8.35
N GLU A 130 8.75 13.23 9.62
CA GLU A 130 9.74 12.62 10.51
C GLU A 130 9.52 11.11 10.68
N LEU A 131 8.26 10.67 10.82
CA LEU A 131 7.92 9.24 10.89
C LEU A 131 8.23 8.52 9.57
N ILE A 132 7.91 9.11 8.44
CA ILE A 132 8.21 8.53 7.12
C ILE A 132 9.73 8.40 6.94
N ALA A 133 10.48 9.43 7.28
CA ALA A 133 11.94 9.40 7.22
C ALA A 133 12.53 8.33 8.15
N ALA A 134 12.00 8.18 9.36
CA ALA A 134 12.43 7.14 10.29
C ALA A 134 12.10 5.73 9.76
N ALA A 135 10.94 5.55 9.12
CA ALA A 135 10.56 4.29 8.48
C ALA A 135 11.52 3.94 7.32
N GLU A 136 11.91 4.92 6.52
CA GLU A 136 12.95 4.71 5.49
C GLU A 136 14.29 4.32 6.11
N ALA A 137 14.69 4.99 7.17
CA ALA A 137 15.99 4.77 7.80
C ALA A 137 16.12 3.38 8.43
N GLN A 138 15.04 2.83 8.96
CA GLN A 138 15.03 1.48 9.54
C GLN A 138 14.84 0.36 8.51
N ALA A 139 14.51 0.68 7.26
CA ALA A 139 14.29 -0.30 6.22
C ALA A 139 15.57 -1.11 5.95
N LYS A 140 15.46 -2.44 5.95
CA LYS A 140 16.60 -3.33 5.69
C LYS A 140 17.10 -3.22 4.25
N ILE A 141 16.19 -3.00 3.31
CA ILE A 141 16.47 -2.84 1.90
C ILE A 141 16.02 -1.43 1.50
N PRO A 142 16.94 -0.52 1.18
CA PRO A 142 16.58 0.84 0.80
C PRO A 142 15.87 0.87 -0.56
N MET A 143 15.13 1.94 -0.80
CA MET A 143 14.52 2.18 -2.12
C MET A 143 15.60 2.24 -3.20
N PRO A 144 15.34 1.68 -4.40
CA PRO A 144 16.28 1.80 -5.51
C PRO A 144 16.58 3.26 -5.82
N ALA A 145 17.85 3.55 -6.16
CA ALA A 145 18.30 4.92 -6.47
C ALA A 145 17.77 5.44 -7.81
N SER A 146 17.38 4.53 -8.72
CA SER A 146 16.91 4.86 -10.07
C SER A 146 15.92 3.81 -10.57
N GLY A 147 15.26 4.10 -11.67
CA GLY A 147 14.24 3.25 -12.28
C GLY A 147 12.83 3.61 -11.84
N GLY A 148 11.85 3.00 -12.46
CA GLY A 148 10.43 3.12 -12.11
C GLY A 148 9.95 1.89 -11.35
N GLY A 149 9.17 2.09 -10.31
CA GLY A 149 8.50 1.01 -9.61
C GLY A 149 7.31 0.45 -10.41
N LYS A 150 6.90 -0.75 -10.06
CA LYS A 150 5.75 -1.45 -10.68
C LYS A 150 4.56 -1.43 -9.74
N LEU A 151 3.36 -1.34 -10.31
CA LEU A 151 2.14 -1.67 -9.60
C LEU A 151 1.88 -3.18 -9.72
N ILE A 152 1.78 -3.85 -8.58
CA ILE A 152 1.59 -5.30 -8.51
C ILE A 152 0.33 -5.58 -7.68
N ILE A 153 -0.64 -6.27 -8.27
CA ILE A 153 -1.80 -6.76 -7.56
C ILE A 153 -1.42 -8.06 -6.86
N ARG A 154 -1.39 -8.04 -5.53
CA ARG A 154 -0.90 -9.17 -4.73
C ARG A 154 -1.99 -10.11 -4.29
N SER A 155 -3.13 -9.57 -3.87
CA SER A 155 -4.27 -10.40 -3.48
C SER A 155 -5.59 -9.67 -3.65
N VAL A 156 -6.63 -10.45 -3.92
CA VAL A 156 -8.02 -10.01 -3.99
C VAL A 156 -8.87 -11.06 -3.30
N SER A 157 -9.55 -10.71 -2.22
CA SER A 157 -10.45 -11.63 -1.55
C SER A 157 -11.81 -11.67 -2.25
N ALA A 158 -12.34 -12.88 -2.45
CA ALA A 158 -13.65 -13.07 -3.07
C ALA A 158 -14.79 -12.46 -2.23
N LYS A 159 -14.68 -12.60 -0.90
CA LYS A 159 -15.59 -11.95 0.04
C LYS A 159 -14.92 -10.73 0.63
N GLN A 160 -15.67 -9.63 0.73
CA GLN A 160 -15.17 -8.39 1.28
C GLN A 160 -16.24 -7.69 2.11
N LYS A 161 -15.80 -7.07 3.19
CA LYS A 161 -16.62 -6.11 3.92
C LYS A 161 -16.87 -4.89 3.03
N SER A 162 -18.04 -4.27 3.18
CA SER A 162 -18.35 -3.04 2.48
C SER A 162 -17.24 -1.99 2.70
N ARG A 163 -16.86 -1.30 1.63
CA ARG A 163 -15.95 -0.15 1.67
C ARG A 163 -16.68 1.16 1.95
N ARG A 164 -18.00 1.09 2.15
CA ARG A 164 -18.85 2.25 2.46
C ARG A 164 -19.48 2.06 3.83
N ALA A 165 -19.60 3.16 4.59
CA ALA A 165 -20.29 3.15 5.85
C ALA A 165 -21.76 2.76 5.64
N SER A 166 -22.30 1.97 6.59
CA SER A 166 -23.72 1.65 6.58
C SER A 166 -24.53 2.93 6.69
N ALA A 167 -25.56 3.09 5.83
CA ALA A 167 -26.55 4.14 6.01
C ALA A 167 -27.27 3.90 7.34
N LYS A 168 -27.28 4.91 8.22
CA LYS A 168 -28.10 4.91 9.44
C LYS A 168 -29.50 5.40 9.12
#